data_2d30bc77f0235b7255f92a8e5a7496e6
#
_entry.id   2d30bc77f0235b7255f92a8e5a7496e6
#
_cell.length_a   1.000
_cell.length_b   1.000
_cell.length_c   1.000
_cell.angle_alpha   90.00
_cell.angle_beta   90.00
_cell.angle_gamma   90.00
#
_symmetry.space_group_name_H-M   'P 1'
#
loop_
_entity.id
_entity.type
_entity.pdbx_description
1 polymer ?
#
loop_
_entity_poly.entity_id
_entity_poly.type
_entity_poly.pdbx_seq_one_letter_code
_entity_poly.pdbx_strand_id
1 'polypeptide(L)'
;MHVLSVVGARPQFVKLAPVDAALRQAGIRHTIVHTGQHYDPMLSEVFFRDLGISAPDVHMGVGSGSHGAQTGAMLTAMDAVLADRAPDWVLVYGDTNSTLAGALSAVKLHVPVAHLEAGLRSFNRAMPEEINRVLTDHAADLLLTPTRAGAEHLAAEGLQARTVVVGDVMTDVLLQVRDRVARTPSPVAQRPGPAEGEYSLATIHRAENTDDAARLREILDSLAAVDHPVVLLAHPRLAAKCAEHGLDLEDRSALRIHPPLAYPDLIASALHARGIVTDSGGLQKEAFLLRVPCTTVRPQTEWVETVELGWNVLVEPGPELAAAASRPWPSEPEEALAHPYGDGRAAERVARVLAERAP
;
A
#
# COMPACT_ATOMS: atom_id res chain seq x y z
N MET A 1 -16.32 8.48 -23.25
CA MET A 1 -15.43 9.05 -22.25
C MET A 1 -14.05 8.40 -22.33
N HIS A 2 -13.01 9.19 -22.17
CA HIS A 2 -11.62 8.77 -22.23
C HIS A 2 -10.89 9.20 -20.96
N VAL A 3 -10.36 8.25 -20.20
CA VAL A 3 -9.55 8.46 -18.99
C VAL A 3 -8.09 8.17 -19.30
N LEU A 4 -7.19 9.06 -18.89
CA LEU A 4 -5.74 8.87 -19.01
C LEU A 4 -5.15 8.78 -17.60
N SER A 5 -4.62 7.61 -17.25
CA SER A 5 -3.94 7.35 -15.98
C SER A 5 -2.44 7.64 -16.06
N VAL A 6 -1.91 8.37 -15.09
CA VAL A 6 -0.47 8.68 -14.98
C VAL A 6 0.13 7.91 -13.81
N VAL A 7 1.08 7.03 -14.11
CA VAL A 7 1.79 6.20 -13.13
C VAL A 7 3.28 6.17 -13.42
N GLY A 8 4.11 5.94 -12.41
CA GLY A 8 5.56 5.92 -12.59
C GLY A 8 6.31 5.16 -11.51
N ALA A 9 5.64 4.78 -10.42
CA ALA A 9 6.24 4.08 -9.31
C ALA A 9 5.48 2.80 -8.97
N ARG A 10 6.19 1.80 -8.47
CA ARG A 10 5.65 0.47 -8.14
C ARG A 10 4.33 0.48 -7.34
N PRO A 11 4.16 1.28 -6.27
CA PRO A 11 2.89 1.30 -5.54
C PRO A 11 1.70 1.76 -6.39
N GLN A 12 1.94 2.60 -7.41
CA GLN A 12 0.88 3.07 -8.30
C GLN A 12 0.39 1.97 -9.25
N PHE A 13 1.26 1.04 -9.68
CA PHE A 13 0.86 -0.07 -10.56
C PHE A 13 -0.12 -1.00 -9.87
N VAL A 14 0.09 -1.29 -8.58
CA VAL A 14 -0.83 -2.12 -7.80
C VAL A 14 -2.21 -1.46 -7.72
N LYS A 15 -2.27 -0.13 -7.51
CA LYS A 15 -3.53 0.64 -7.48
C LYS A 15 -4.19 0.74 -8.84
N LEU A 16 -3.39 0.81 -9.90
CA LEU A 16 -3.87 0.88 -11.29
C LEU A 16 -4.65 -0.38 -11.70
N ALA A 17 -4.22 -1.57 -11.26
CA ALA A 17 -4.79 -2.86 -11.67
C ALA A 17 -6.33 -2.94 -11.52
N PRO A 18 -6.91 -2.75 -10.33
CA PRO A 18 -8.36 -2.80 -10.17
C PRO A 18 -9.07 -1.66 -10.90
N VAL A 19 -8.45 -0.47 -10.98
CA VAL A 19 -9.02 0.68 -11.67
C VAL A 19 -9.07 0.46 -13.19
N ASP A 20 -8.00 -0.07 -13.80
CA ASP A 20 -7.97 -0.42 -15.23
C ASP A 20 -9.07 -1.46 -15.56
N ALA A 21 -9.21 -2.49 -14.72
CA ALA A 21 -10.26 -3.48 -14.87
C ALA A 21 -11.67 -2.86 -14.78
N ALA A 22 -11.92 -2.00 -13.79
CA ALA A 22 -13.23 -1.35 -13.60
C ALA A 22 -13.58 -0.38 -14.74
N LEU A 23 -12.61 0.42 -15.22
CA LEU A 23 -12.81 1.32 -16.37
C LEU A 23 -13.16 0.55 -17.65
N ARG A 24 -12.43 -0.55 -17.92
CA ARG A 24 -12.74 -1.44 -19.07
C ARG A 24 -14.12 -2.07 -18.98
N GLN A 25 -14.49 -2.57 -17.79
CA GLN A 25 -15.83 -3.15 -17.56
C GLN A 25 -16.95 -2.13 -17.76
N ALA A 26 -16.69 -0.86 -17.41
CA ALA A 26 -17.62 0.25 -17.64
C ALA A 26 -17.64 0.76 -19.10
N GLY A 27 -16.86 0.16 -20.01
CA GLY A 27 -16.77 0.59 -21.41
C GLY A 27 -16.07 1.94 -21.60
N ILE A 28 -15.26 2.37 -20.63
CA ILE A 28 -14.52 3.62 -20.65
C ILE A 28 -13.19 3.39 -21.35
N ARG A 29 -12.90 4.23 -22.37
CA ARG A 29 -11.58 4.22 -23.02
C ARG A 29 -10.51 4.59 -21.98
N HIS A 30 -9.48 3.76 -21.83
CA HIS A 30 -8.43 3.98 -20.86
C HIS A 30 -7.07 4.02 -21.57
N THR A 31 -6.27 5.04 -21.26
CA THR A 31 -4.88 5.19 -21.69
C THR A 31 -3.98 5.20 -20.46
N ILE A 32 -2.94 4.39 -20.48
CA ILE A 32 -1.96 4.29 -19.40
C ILE A 32 -0.66 4.95 -19.83
N VAL A 33 -0.24 5.99 -19.08
CA VAL A 33 1.04 6.68 -19.25
C VAL A 33 1.98 6.29 -18.13
N HIS A 34 3.09 5.66 -18.51
CA HIS A 34 4.19 5.33 -17.58
C HIS A 34 5.28 6.39 -17.69
N THR A 35 5.50 7.16 -16.63
CA THR A 35 6.48 8.25 -16.62
C THR A 35 7.93 7.77 -16.64
N GLY A 36 8.21 6.58 -16.12
CA GLY A 36 9.57 6.06 -15.94
C GLY A 36 10.25 6.52 -14.66
N GLN A 37 9.51 7.02 -13.66
CA GLN A 37 10.06 7.48 -12.37
C GLN A 37 10.91 6.41 -11.68
N HIS A 38 10.43 5.16 -11.65
CA HIS A 38 11.23 4.00 -11.24
C HIS A 38 11.65 3.24 -12.50
N TYR A 39 12.95 3.31 -12.79
CA TYR A 39 13.53 2.72 -13.98
C TYR A 39 14.04 1.30 -13.70
N ASP A 40 13.13 0.32 -13.75
CA ASP A 40 13.49 -1.07 -13.94
C ASP A 40 12.47 -1.72 -14.89
N PRO A 41 12.79 -1.82 -16.20
CA PRO A 41 11.86 -2.38 -17.18
C PRO A 41 11.42 -3.80 -16.84
N MET A 42 12.33 -4.65 -16.35
CA MET A 42 12.04 -6.05 -16.04
C MET A 42 11.09 -6.17 -14.83
N LEU A 43 11.28 -5.36 -13.80
CA LEU A 43 10.38 -5.37 -12.63
C LEU A 43 9.01 -4.79 -12.99
N SER A 44 8.94 -3.76 -13.82
CA SER A 44 7.67 -3.17 -14.24
C SER A 44 6.84 -4.13 -15.10
N GLU A 45 7.44 -4.78 -16.12
CA GLU A 45 6.75 -5.71 -17.01
C GLU A 45 6.19 -6.94 -16.28
N VAL A 46 6.95 -7.50 -15.33
CA VAL A 46 6.49 -8.60 -14.48
C VAL A 46 5.26 -8.17 -13.67
N PHE A 47 5.28 -6.96 -13.10
CA PHE A 47 4.16 -6.42 -12.36
C PHE A 47 2.89 -6.26 -13.21
N PHE A 48 3.02 -5.67 -14.39
CA PHE A 48 1.88 -5.51 -15.31
C PHE A 48 1.26 -6.85 -15.68
N ARG A 49 2.08 -7.83 -16.00
CA ARG A 49 1.62 -9.19 -16.35
C ARG A 49 0.96 -9.90 -15.16
N ASP A 50 1.60 -9.89 -14.00
CA ASP A 50 1.15 -10.65 -12.83
C ASP A 50 -0.12 -10.05 -12.18
N LEU A 51 -0.31 -8.74 -12.31
CA LEU A 51 -1.53 -8.04 -11.89
C LEU A 51 -2.61 -7.97 -12.99
N GLY A 52 -2.33 -8.48 -14.19
CA GLY A 52 -3.27 -8.45 -15.31
C GLY A 52 -3.58 -7.04 -15.84
N ILE A 53 -2.66 -6.08 -15.64
CA ILE A 53 -2.79 -4.71 -16.12
C ILE A 53 -2.43 -4.67 -17.60
N SER A 54 -3.13 -3.84 -18.39
CA SER A 54 -2.74 -3.54 -19.76
C SER A 54 -1.33 -2.96 -19.83
N ALA A 55 -0.56 -3.30 -20.85
CA ALA A 55 0.72 -2.63 -21.10
C ALA A 55 0.49 -1.12 -21.22
N PRO A 56 1.42 -0.28 -20.72
CA PRO A 56 1.32 1.16 -20.91
C PRO A 56 1.28 1.54 -22.40
N ASP A 57 0.36 2.44 -22.74
CA ASP A 57 0.22 2.98 -24.10
C ASP A 57 1.33 3.98 -24.42
N VAL A 58 1.88 4.63 -23.41
CA VAL A 58 2.94 5.62 -23.52
C VAL A 58 3.98 5.42 -22.43
N HIS A 59 5.26 5.37 -22.85
CA HIS A 59 6.42 5.39 -21.96
C HIS A 59 7.18 6.69 -22.15
N MET A 60 7.26 7.52 -21.09
CA MET A 60 7.96 8.81 -21.15
C MET A 60 9.46 8.69 -20.96
N GLY A 61 9.94 7.61 -20.32
CA GLY A 61 11.36 7.33 -20.14
C GLY A 61 12.09 8.33 -19.23
N VAL A 62 11.40 9.02 -18.33
CA VAL A 62 12.04 9.95 -17.37
C VAL A 62 12.67 9.11 -16.27
N GLY A 63 13.97 8.98 -16.29
CA GLY A 63 14.74 8.21 -15.31
C GLY A 63 14.87 8.86 -13.95
N SER A 64 15.80 8.33 -13.13
CA SER A 64 16.11 8.85 -11.81
C SER A 64 16.80 10.22 -11.90
N GLY A 65 16.59 11.06 -10.88
CA GLY A 65 17.17 12.38 -10.77
C GLY A 65 16.80 13.05 -9.45
N SER A 66 17.20 14.30 -9.24
CA SER A 66 16.66 15.11 -8.14
C SER A 66 15.15 15.32 -8.35
N HIS A 67 14.38 15.50 -7.27
CA HIS A 67 12.93 15.70 -7.36
C HIS A 67 12.55 16.81 -8.36
N GLY A 68 13.25 17.95 -8.31
CA GLY A 68 12.96 19.06 -9.23
C GLY A 68 13.26 18.74 -10.69
N ALA A 69 14.43 18.15 -10.99
CA ALA A 69 14.80 17.76 -12.36
C ALA A 69 13.84 16.70 -12.92
N GLN A 70 13.51 15.68 -12.12
CA GLN A 70 12.60 14.61 -12.51
C GLN A 70 11.18 15.14 -12.76
N THR A 71 10.62 15.95 -11.84
CA THR A 71 9.29 16.55 -12.00
C THR A 71 9.25 17.48 -13.22
N GLY A 72 10.27 18.30 -13.44
CA GLY A 72 10.35 19.21 -14.60
C GLY A 72 10.41 18.46 -15.93
N ALA A 73 11.17 17.37 -16.02
CA ALA A 73 11.21 16.52 -17.21
C ALA A 73 9.86 15.86 -17.50
N MET A 74 9.17 15.37 -16.43
CA MET A 74 7.82 14.79 -16.56
C MET A 74 6.81 15.83 -17.05
N LEU A 75 6.82 17.06 -16.51
CA LEU A 75 5.95 18.15 -16.94
C LEU A 75 6.10 18.40 -18.45
N THR A 76 7.33 18.58 -18.90
CA THR A 76 7.61 18.87 -20.34
C THR A 76 7.14 17.75 -21.26
N ALA A 77 7.34 16.48 -20.86
CA ALA A 77 6.92 15.34 -21.68
C ALA A 77 5.40 15.13 -21.64
N MET A 78 4.75 15.43 -20.51
CA MET A 78 3.30 15.24 -20.33
C MET A 78 2.49 16.16 -21.22
N ASP A 79 2.91 17.38 -21.44
CA ASP A 79 2.18 18.36 -22.28
C ASP A 79 1.93 17.81 -23.69
N ALA A 80 2.96 17.19 -24.30
CA ALA A 80 2.81 16.59 -25.62
C ALA A 80 1.86 15.38 -25.62
N VAL A 81 1.90 14.56 -24.58
CA VAL A 81 1.00 13.40 -24.44
C VAL A 81 -0.45 13.84 -24.28
N LEU A 82 -0.71 14.86 -23.47
CA LEU A 82 -2.07 15.36 -23.24
C LEU A 82 -2.65 16.04 -24.49
N ALA A 83 -1.83 16.79 -25.22
CA ALA A 83 -2.23 17.41 -26.48
C ALA A 83 -2.60 16.37 -27.56
N ASP A 84 -1.86 15.26 -27.65
CA ASP A 84 -2.11 14.17 -28.61
C ASP A 84 -3.34 13.32 -28.24
N ARG A 85 -3.49 12.99 -26.96
CA ARG A 85 -4.52 12.05 -26.49
C ARG A 85 -5.88 12.71 -26.21
N ALA A 86 -5.89 13.99 -25.85
CA ALA A 86 -7.08 14.77 -25.52
C ALA A 86 -8.08 14.01 -24.63
N PRO A 87 -7.70 13.58 -23.41
CA PRO A 87 -8.58 12.83 -22.53
C PRO A 87 -9.66 13.74 -21.92
N ASP A 88 -10.80 13.14 -21.53
CA ASP A 88 -11.84 13.80 -20.74
C ASP A 88 -11.41 13.95 -19.28
N TRP A 89 -10.63 12.99 -18.76
CA TRP A 89 -10.06 12.99 -17.41
C TRP A 89 -8.59 12.56 -17.41
N VAL A 90 -7.78 13.26 -16.63
CA VAL A 90 -6.47 12.75 -16.17
C VAL A 90 -6.63 12.21 -14.76
N LEU A 91 -6.36 10.93 -14.57
CA LEU A 91 -6.39 10.24 -13.28
C LEU A 91 -4.95 10.06 -12.75
N VAL A 92 -4.67 10.66 -11.59
CA VAL A 92 -3.39 10.56 -10.91
C VAL A 92 -3.53 9.80 -9.59
N TYR A 93 -2.45 9.15 -9.12
CA TYR A 93 -2.48 8.19 -8.01
C TYR A 93 -1.49 8.56 -6.91
N GLY A 94 -1.95 8.67 -5.67
CA GLY A 94 -1.09 8.88 -4.50
C GLY A 94 -0.28 10.18 -4.55
N ASP A 95 1.03 10.10 -4.29
CA ASP A 95 1.82 11.27 -3.91
C ASP A 95 3.24 11.32 -4.50
N THR A 96 3.47 10.63 -5.61
CA THR A 96 4.77 10.61 -6.28
C THR A 96 5.03 11.88 -7.10
N ASN A 97 6.26 12.06 -7.60
CA ASN A 97 6.56 13.14 -8.56
C ASN A 97 5.72 13.00 -9.85
N SER A 98 5.41 11.77 -10.27
CA SER A 98 4.53 11.48 -11.40
C SER A 98 3.11 12.00 -11.18
N THR A 99 2.59 11.86 -9.96
CA THR A 99 1.28 12.36 -9.54
C THR A 99 1.20 13.87 -9.70
N LEU A 100 2.16 14.57 -9.11
CA LEU A 100 2.22 16.04 -9.17
C LEU A 100 2.41 16.54 -10.60
N ALA A 101 3.32 15.94 -11.37
CA ALA A 101 3.59 16.34 -12.74
C ALA A 101 2.35 16.13 -13.64
N GLY A 102 1.69 14.98 -13.53
CA GLY A 102 0.47 14.68 -14.28
C GLY A 102 -0.65 15.67 -13.98
N ALA A 103 -0.88 15.97 -12.69
CA ALA A 103 -1.90 16.93 -12.28
C ALA A 103 -1.60 18.36 -12.78
N LEU A 104 -0.38 18.85 -12.57
CA LEU A 104 -0.02 20.22 -12.95
C LEU A 104 -0.03 20.44 -14.46
N SER A 105 0.43 19.48 -15.28
CA SER A 105 0.32 19.60 -16.75
C SER A 105 -1.14 19.63 -17.18
N ALA A 106 -1.96 18.73 -16.65
CA ALA A 106 -3.37 18.63 -17.05
C ALA A 106 -4.16 19.92 -16.74
N VAL A 107 -4.08 20.43 -15.51
CA VAL A 107 -4.83 21.65 -15.13
C VAL A 107 -4.40 22.87 -15.93
N LYS A 108 -3.11 22.99 -16.31
CA LYS A 108 -2.62 24.10 -17.16
C LYS A 108 -3.09 24.00 -18.59
N LEU A 109 -3.43 22.81 -19.06
CA LEU A 109 -4.02 22.56 -20.37
C LEU A 109 -5.56 22.50 -20.31
N HIS A 110 -6.15 22.84 -19.17
CA HIS A 110 -7.60 22.81 -18.93
C HIS A 110 -8.22 21.42 -19.10
N VAL A 111 -7.45 20.36 -18.85
CA VAL A 111 -7.93 18.99 -18.80
C VAL A 111 -8.29 18.67 -17.36
N PRO A 112 -9.53 18.23 -17.07
CA PRO A 112 -9.96 17.88 -15.72
C PRO A 112 -9.09 16.80 -15.07
N VAL A 113 -8.77 16.97 -13.77
CA VAL A 113 -7.93 16.06 -12.99
C VAL A 113 -8.71 15.40 -11.88
N ALA A 114 -8.65 14.08 -11.82
CA ALA A 114 -9.09 13.29 -10.67
C ALA A 114 -7.86 12.75 -9.90
N HIS A 115 -7.84 12.96 -8.59
CA HIS A 115 -6.77 12.46 -7.72
C HIS A 115 -7.29 11.29 -6.88
N LEU A 116 -6.77 10.09 -7.12
CA LEU A 116 -7.06 8.89 -6.34
C LEU A 116 -6.09 8.76 -5.17
N GLU A 117 -6.60 8.45 -3.99
CA GLU A 117 -5.93 8.48 -2.70
C GLU A 117 -5.71 9.91 -2.17
N ALA A 118 -6.64 10.80 -2.51
CA ALA A 118 -6.65 12.18 -2.04
C ALA A 118 -6.92 12.30 -0.52
N GLY A 119 -6.44 13.37 0.10
CA GLY A 119 -6.74 13.70 1.49
C GLY A 119 -5.90 13.00 2.56
N LEU A 120 -4.97 12.13 2.20
CA LEU A 120 -4.00 11.61 3.16
C LEU A 120 -3.08 12.75 3.61
N ARG A 121 -2.76 12.79 4.91
CA ARG A 121 -1.84 13.78 5.51
C ARG A 121 -0.92 13.11 6.52
N SER A 122 0.38 13.37 6.38
CA SER A 122 1.39 13.06 7.41
C SER A 122 1.69 14.26 8.29
N PHE A 123 1.29 15.47 7.83
CA PHE A 123 1.62 16.76 8.43
C PHE A 123 3.13 17.03 8.57
N ASN A 124 3.96 16.18 7.97
CA ASN A 124 5.41 16.31 7.96
C ASN A 124 5.90 16.90 6.63
N ARG A 125 6.06 18.21 6.58
CA ARG A 125 6.51 18.94 5.37
C ARG A 125 7.96 18.66 4.95
N ALA A 126 8.74 17.91 5.74
CA ALA A 126 10.05 17.43 5.32
C ALA A 126 9.96 16.24 4.35
N MET A 127 8.79 15.61 4.25
CA MET A 127 8.54 14.54 3.28
C MET A 127 8.14 15.11 1.93
N PRO A 128 8.86 14.79 0.83
CA PRO A 128 8.48 15.20 -0.52
C PRO A 128 7.06 14.77 -0.92
N GLU A 129 6.65 13.58 -0.47
CA GLU A 129 5.32 13.02 -0.70
C GLU A 129 4.21 13.88 -0.10
N GLU A 130 4.44 14.46 1.08
CA GLU A 130 3.46 15.36 1.71
C GLU A 130 3.26 16.63 0.87
N ILE A 131 4.33 17.18 0.33
CA ILE A 131 4.25 18.34 -0.57
C ILE A 131 3.50 17.97 -1.85
N ASN A 132 3.82 16.82 -2.45
CA ASN A 132 3.19 16.35 -3.67
C ASN A 132 1.67 16.18 -3.50
N ARG A 133 1.21 15.51 -2.40
CA ARG A 133 -0.21 15.22 -2.19
C ARG A 133 -1.02 16.48 -1.92
N VAL A 134 -0.50 17.40 -1.10
CA VAL A 134 -1.17 18.67 -0.82
C VAL A 134 -1.34 19.48 -2.10
N LEU A 135 -0.27 19.65 -2.89
CA LEU A 135 -0.34 20.41 -4.14
C LEU A 135 -1.27 19.74 -5.16
N THR A 136 -1.26 18.42 -5.26
CA THR A 136 -2.13 17.68 -6.17
C THR A 136 -3.59 17.82 -5.76
N ASP A 137 -3.93 17.68 -4.46
CA ASP A 137 -5.29 17.86 -3.95
C ASP A 137 -5.84 19.26 -4.26
N HIS A 138 -5.01 20.29 -4.08
CA HIS A 138 -5.42 21.66 -4.38
C HIS A 138 -5.57 21.95 -5.89
N ALA A 139 -4.83 21.25 -6.74
CA ALA A 139 -4.90 21.40 -8.19
C ALA A 139 -6.05 20.61 -8.83
N ALA A 140 -6.39 19.43 -8.30
CA ALA A 140 -7.36 18.51 -8.92
C ALA A 140 -8.81 19.01 -8.83
N ASP A 141 -9.63 18.66 -9.82
CA ASP A 141 -11.06 18.97 -9.90
C ASP A 141 -11.92 17.96 -9.14
N LEU A 142 -11.45 16.74 -8.99
CA LEU A 142 -12.14 15.64 -8.30
C LEU A 142 -11.17 14.93 -7.34
N LEU A 143 -11.56 14.82 -6.08
CA LEU A 143 -10.78 14.22 -5.00
C LEU A 143 -11.43 12.91 -4.55
N LEU A 144 -10.81 11.80 -4.92
CA LEU A 144 -11.26 10.44 -4.63
C LEU A 144 -10.52 9.94 -3.39
N THR A 145 -11.12 10.14 -2.21
CA THR A 145 -10.48 9.82 -0.93
C THR A 145 -10.76 8.38 -0.50
N PRO A 146 -9.76 7.69 0.10
CA PRO A 146 -9.92 6.31 0.55
C PRO A 146 -10.74 6.19 1.83
N THR A 147 -10.75 7.21 2.70
CA THR A 147 -11.31 7.13 4.05
C THR A 147 -12.08 8.39 4.43
N ARG A 148 -12.88 8.28 5.51
CA ARG A 148 -13.56 9.43 6.11
C ARG A 148 -12.55 10.44 6.66
N ALA A 149 -11.47 9.97 7.31
CA ALA A 149 -10.41 10.84 7.81
C ALA A 149 -9.78 11.69 6.70
N GLY A 150 -9.52 11.09 5.53
CA GLY A 150 -9.06 11.83 4.36
C GLY A 150 -10.06 12.91 3.90
N ALA A 151 -11.36 12.59 3.92
CA ALA A 151 -12.40 13.56 3.58
C ALA A 151 -12.48 14.71 4.60
N GLU A 152 -12.24 14.45 5.88
CA GLU A 152 -12.19 15.46 6.94
C GLU A 152 -10.99 16.40 6.78
N HIS A 153 -9.81 15.87 6.42
CA HIS A 153 -8.66 16.71 6.08
C HIS A 153 -8.95 17.64 4.90
N LEU A 154 -9.53 17.09 3.82
CA LEU A 154 -9.90 17.89 2.65
C LEU A 154 -10.98 18.94 2.97
N ALA A 155 -11.93 18.63 3.83
CA ALA A 155 -12.94 19.58 4.28
C ALA A 155 -12.29 20.73 5.11
N ALA A 156 -11.33 20.43 5.98
CA ALA A 156 -10.59 21.43 6.75
C ALA A 156 -9.75 22.36 5.83
N GLU A 157 -9.35 21.87 4.65
CA GLU A 157 -8.66 22.65 3.62
C GLU A 157 -9.60 23.35 2.63
N GLY A 158 -10.93 23.29 2.84
CA GLY A 158 -11.93 23.94 1.98
C GLY A 158 -12.23 23.19 0.67
N LEU A 159 -11.84 21.92 0.56
CA LEU A 159 -11.95 21.12 -0.68
C LEU A 159 -13.16 20.16 -0.69
N GLN A 160 -14.06 20.23 0.29
CA GLN A 160 -15.19 19.32 0.48
C GLN A 160 -16.08 19.18 -0.76
N ALA A 161 -16.34 20.26 -1.49
CA ALA A 161 -17.23 20.25 -2.65
C ALA A 161 -16.74 19.35 -3.82
N ARG A 162 -15.43 19.08 -3.86
CA ARG A 162 -14.76 18.24 -4.88
C ARG A 162 -14.47 16.84 -4.37
N THR A 163 -14.78 16.52 -3.12
CA THR A 163 -14.38 15.27 -2.42
C THR A 163 -15.47 14.22 -2.51
N VAL A 164 -15.08 12.98 -2.84
CA VAL A 164 -15.92 11.79 -2.81
C VAL A 164 -15.17 10.66 -2.10
N VAL A 165 -15.78 10.07 -1.08
CA VAL A 165 -15.23 8.87 -0.43
C VAL A 165 -15.54 7.66 -1.31
N VAL A 166 -14.51 7.03 -1.86
CA VAL A 166 -14.63 5.86 -2.75
C VAL A 166 -14.17 4.56 -2.09
N GLY A 167 -13.39 4.64 -1.01
CA GLY A 167 -12.68 3.52 -0.41
C GLY A 167 -11.26 3.42 -0.94
N ASP A 168 -10.50 2.48 -0.38
CA ASP A 168 -9.09 2.26 -0.74
C ASP A 168 -8.99 1.14 -1.79
N VAL A 169 -8.49 1.45 -2.97
CA VAL A 169 -8.27 0.46 -4.05
C VAL A 169 -7.26 -0.62 -3.68
N MET A 170 -6.40 -0.39 -2.69
CA MET A 170 -5.54 -1.44 -2.14
C MET A 170 -6.36 -2.51 -1.39
N THR A 171 -7.49 -2.13 -0.80
CA THR A 171 -8.45 -3.09 -0.23
C THR A 171 -9.03 -3.99 -1.33
N ASP A 172 -9.36 -3.44 -2.50
CA ASP A 172 -9.85 -4.22 -3.64
C ASP A 172 -8.82 -5.28 -4.06
N VAL A 173 -7.56 -4.88 -4.19
CA VAL A 173 -6.45 -5.80 -4.53
C VAL A 173 -6.31 -6.91 -3.49
N LEU A 174 -6.26 -6.54 -2.21
CA LEU A 174 -6.12 -7.51 -1.12
C LEU A 174 -7.27 -8.53 -1.12
N LEU A 175 -8.52 -8.06 -1.20
CA LEU A 175 -9.68 -8.94 -1.17
C LEU A 175 -9.74 -9.86 -2.40
N GLN A 176 -9.35 -9.37 -3.58
CA GLN A 176 -9.22 -10.21 -4.78
C GLN A 176 -8.15 -11.30 -4.61
N VAL A 177 -6.99 -10.94 -4.05
CA VAL A 177 -5.92 -11.91 -3.76
C VAL A 177 -6.38 -12.90 -2.70
N ARG A 178 -6.97 -12.43 -1.59
CA ARG A 178 -7.55 -13.26 -0.53
C ARG A 178 -8.50 -14.31 -1.10
N ASP A 179 -9.46 -13.92 -1.91
CA ASP A 179 -10.46 -14.83 -2.47
C ASP A 179 -9.84 -15.87 -3.41
N ARG A 180 -8.78 -15.46 -4.15
CA ARG A 180 -8.01 -16.37 -5.01
C ARG A 180 -7.23 -17.41 -4.22
N VAL A 181 -6.64 -17.01 -3.09
CA VAL A 181 -5.79 -17.89 -2.27
C VAL A 181 -6.52 -18.52 -1.07
N ALA A 182 -7.80 -18.22 -0.86
CA ALA A 182 -8.57 -18.67 0.31
C ALA A 182 -8.57 -20.21 0.53
N ARG A 183 -8.30 -20.99 -0.52
CA ARG A 183 -8.20 -22.46 -0.47
C ARG A 183 -6.78 -22.97 -0.67
N THR A 184 -5.81 -22.06 -0.77
CA THR A 184 -4.40 -22.42 -0.94
C THR A 184 -3.80 -22.66 0.44
N PRO A 185 -3.20 -23.84 0.69
CA PRO A 185 -2.51 -24.09 1.94
C PRO A 185 -1.41 -23.06 2.18
N SER A 186 -1.19 -22.71 3.44
CA SER A 186 -0.12 -21.79 3.81
C SER A 186 1.25 -22.35 3.39
N PRO A 187 2.04 -21.64 2.57
CA PRO A 187 3.37 -22.10 2.17
C PRO A 187 4.32 -22.33 3.37
N VAL A 188 4.15 -21.56 4.44
CA VAL A 188 5.00 -21.67 5.64
C VAL A 188 4.52 -22.75 6.62
N ALA A 189 3.28 -23.24 6.47
CA ALA A 189 2.75 -24.32 7.30
C ALA A 189 3.00 -25.72 6.72
N GLN A 190 3.62 -25.82 5.54
CA GLN A 190 3.95 -27.12 4.95
C GLN A 190 5.11 -27.77 5.72
N ARG A 191 4.97 -29.10 5.96
CA ARG A 191 6.01 -29.86 6.73
C ARG A 191 7.40 -29.70 6.07
N PRO A 192 8.43 -29.42 6.89
CA PRO A 192 8.52 -29.50 8.35
C PRO A 192 8.07 -28.23 9.12
N GLY A 193 7.16 -27.42 8.60
CA GLY A 193 6.63 -26.21 9.22
C GLY A 193 5.61 -26.44 10.36
N PRO A 194 5.11 -25.35 11.01
CA PRO A 194 4.02 -25.40 11.98
C PRO A 194 2.68 -25.73 11.28
N ALA A 195 1.67 -26.15 12.03
CA ALA A 195 0.34 -26.31 11.47
C ALA A 195 -0.34 -24.94 11.23
N GLU A 196 -1.35 -24.93 10.33
CA GLU A 196 -2.20 -23.75 10.13
C GLU A 196 -2.92 -23.38 11.43
N GLY A 197 -3.02 -22.10 11.73
CA GLY A 197 -3.60 -21.58 12.97
C GLY A 197 -2.69 -21.67 14.21
N GLU A 198 -1.52 -22.30 14.10
CA GLU A 198 -0.62 -22.52 15.25
C GLU A 198 0.64 -21.63 15.21
N TYR A 199 0.77 -20.70 14.26
CA TYR A 199 1.95 -19.84 14.14
C TYR A 199 1.58 -18.37 14.02
N SER A 200 2.47 -17.48 14.46
CA SER A 200 2.47 -16.08 14.06
C SER A 200 3.42 -15.85 12.89
N LEU A 201 3.00 -15.02 11.94
CA LEU A 201 3.83 -14.56 10.83
C LEU A 201 4.53 -13.26 11.23
N ALA A 202 5.86 -13.18 11.10
CA ALA A 202 6.60 -11.99 11.48
C ALA A 202 7.37 -11.36 10.31
N THR A 203 7.39 -10.03 10.25
CA THR A 203 8.22 -9.24 9.32
C THR A 203 8.82 -8.03 10.03
N ILE A 204 10.14 -7.88 9.99
CA ILE A 204 10.88 -6.75 10.57
C ILE A 204 11.89 -6.26 9.53
N HIS A 205 11.79 -4.98 9.15
CA HIS A 205 12.64 -4.43 8.08
C HIS A 205 12.86 -2.91 8.14
N ARG A 206 12.21 -2.19 9.06
CA ARG A 206 12.41 -0.75 9.19
C ARG A 206 13.76 -0.41 9.77
N ALA A 207 14.33 0.72 9.33
CA ALA A 207 15.60 1.25 9.80
C ALA A 207 15.62 1.41 11.34
N GLU A 208 14.55 1.96 11.89
CA GLU A 208 14.35 2.19 13.33
C GLU A 208 14.52 0.91 14.17
N ASN A 209 14.16 -0.25 13.61
CA ASN A 209 14.21 -1.54 14.28
C ASN A 209 15.46 -2.36 13.94
N THR A 210 16.13 -2.06 12.81
CA THR A 210 17.22 -2.90 12.30
C THR A 210 18.59 -2.25 12.38
N ASP A 211 18.69 -0.91 12.48
CA ASP A 211 19.98 -0.21 12.44
C ASP A 211 20.71 -0.24 13.80
N ASP A 212 19.98 -0.32 14.91
CA ASP A 212 20.56 -0.50 16.24
C ASP A 212 20.64 -1.99 16.63
N ALA A 213 21.83 -2.46 16.94
CA ALA A 213 22.10 -3.87 17.25
C ALA A 213 21.40 -4.36 18.52
N ALA A 214 21.27 -3.49 19.55
CA ALA A 214 20.65 -3.86 20.81
C ALA A 214 19.13 -3.99 20.62
N ARG A 215 18.52 -3.02 19.93
CA ARG A 215 17.10 -3.04 19.59
C ARG A 215 16.73 -4.23 18.73
N LEU A 216 17.52 -4.51 17.68
CA LEU A 216 17.26 -5.67 16.82
C LEU A 216 17.36 -6.99 17.60
N ARG A 217 18.37 -7.13 18.47
CA ARG A 217 18.50 -8.31 19.34
C ARG A 217 17.28 -8.46 20.24
N GLU A 218 16.84 -7.40 20.88
CA GLU A 218 15.69 -7.41 21.78
C GLU A 218 14.39 -7.80 21.03
N ILE A 219 14.20 -7.34 19.79
CA ILE A 219 13.07 -7.76 18.93
C ILE A 219 13.14 -9.26 18.68
N LEU A 220 14.29 -9.77 18.24
CA LEU A 220 14.47 -11.19 17.93
C LEU A 220 14.27 -12.07 19.17
N ASP A 221 14.77 -11.64 20.32
CA ASP A 221 14.61 -12.36 21.59
C ASP A 221 13.15 -12.33 22.05
N SER A 222 12.45 -11.20 21.86
CA SER A 222 11.01 -11.08 22.14
C SER A 222 10.16 -11.97 21.25
N LEU A 223 10.48 -12.06 19.95
CA LEU A 223 9.80 -12.97 19.02
C LEU A 223 10.05 -14.45 19.41
N ALA A 224 11.26 -14.78 19.87
CA ALA A 224 11.59 -16.13 20.34
C ALA A 224 10.91 -16.49 21.67
N ALA A 225 10.47 -15.51 22.44
CA ALA A 225 9.76 -15.69 23.71
C ALA A 225 8.24 -15.84 23.56
N VAL A 226 7.69 -15.72 22.34
CA VAL A 226 6.27 -15.98 22.06
C VAL A 226 5.94 -17.45 22.36
N ASP A 227 4.78 -17.72 22.97
CA ASP A 227 4.36 -19.04 23.47
C ASP A 227 4.00 -20.08 22.38
N HIS A 228 4.10 -19.70 21.12
CA HIS A 228 3.83 -20.53 19.96
C HIS A 228 4.84 -20.26 18.83
N PRO A 229 4.92 -21.10 17.77
CA PRO A 229 5.87 -20.89 16.69
C PRO A 229 5.72 -19.54 16.00
N VAL A 230 6.83 -18.85 15.78
CA VAL A 230 6.91 -17.63 14.99
C VAL A 230 7.67 -17.91 13.71
N VAL A 231 7.05 -17.67 12.57
CA VAL A 231 7.69 -17.72 11.24
C VAL A 231 8.14 -16.32 10.86
N LEU A 232 9.45 -16.09 10.90
CA LEU A 232 10.05 -14.80 10.56
C LEU A 232 10.46 -14.79 9.07
N LEU A 233 9.82 -13.94 8.29
CA LEU A 233 10.19 -13.72 6.90
C LEU A 233 11.45 -12.85 6.85
N ALA A 234 12.58 -13.45 6.47
CA ALA A 234 13.89 -12.79 6.45
C ALA A 234 14.01 -11.82 5.25
N HIS A 235 13.46 -10.60 5.40
CA HIS A 235 13.66 -9.54 4.43
C HIS A 235 15.16 -9.29 4.22
N PRO A 236 15.63 -8.99 2.99
CA PRO A 236 17.06 -8.78 2.70
C PRO A 236 17.76 -7.78 3.63
N ARG A 237 17.07 -6.69 4.02
CA ARG A 237 17.59 -5.73 4.99
C ARG A 237 17.80 -6.39 6.37
N LEU A 238 16.85 -7.17 6.86
CA LEU A 238 16.95 -7.86 8.14
C LEU A 238 18.17 -8.79 8.14
N ALA A 239 18.28 -9.63 7.10
CA ALA A 239 19.40 -10.56 6.97
C ALA A 239 20.76 -9.85 6.93
N ALA A 240 20.87 -8.76 6.14
CA ALA A 240 22.07 -7.94 6.05
C ALA A 240 22.45 -7.31 7.41
N LYS A 241 21.45 -6.75 8.12
CA LYS A 241 21.68 -6.12 9.43
C LYS A 241 21.99 -7.13 10.53
N CYS A 242 21.39 -8.31 10.51
CA CYS A 242 21.79 -9.40 11.41
C CYS A 242 23.27 -9.80 11.19
N ALA A 243 23.68 -9.96 9.94
CA ALA A 243 25.08 -10.27 9.63
C ALA A 243 26.04 -9.14 10.05
N GLU A 244 25.68 -7.87 9.81
CA GLU A 244 26.46 -6.69 10.22
C GLU A 244 26.63 -6.63 11.75
N HIS A 245 25.59 -6.96 12.50
CA HIS A 245 25.57 -6.92 13.97
C HIS A 245 26.05 -8.21 14.64
N GLY A 246 26.43 -9.23 13.88
CA GLY A 246 26.84 -10.53 14.41
C GLY A 246 25.72 -11.27 15.14
N LEU A 247 24.46 -11.09 14.68
CA LEU A 247 23.27 -11.77 15.20
C LEU A 247 22.96 -12.96 14.30
N ASP A 248 23.04 -14.17 14.84
CA ASP A 248 22.62 -15.36 14.12
C ASP A 248 21.11 -15.58 14.29
N LEU A 249 20.40 -15.67 13.18
CA LEU A 249 18.95 -15.96 13.17
C LEU A 249 18.69 -17.43 13.50
N GLU A 250 19.60 -18.36 13.16
CA GLU A 250 19.44 -19.80 13.37
C GLU A 250 19.71 -20.23 14.82
N ASP A 251 20.42 -19.42 15.60
CA ASP A 251 20.66 -19.67 17.03
C ASP A 251 19.37 -19.64 17.89
N ARG A 252 18.26 -19.18 17.31
CA ARG A 252 16.98 -19.08 17.99
C ARG A 252 16.01 -20.16 17.53
N SER A 253 16.14 -21.35 18.12
CA SER A 253 15.35 -22.54 17.76
C SER A 253 13.82 -22.35 17.84
N ALA A 254 13.35 -21.35 18.59
CA ALA A 254 11.93 -20.99 18.68
C ALA A 254 11.44 -20.20 17.44
N LEU A 255 12.35 -19.54 16.69
CA LEU A 255 12.03 -18.85 15.44
C LEU A 255 12.22 -19.79 14.24
N ARG A 256 11.29 -19.75 13.33
CA ARG A 256 11.41 -20.41 12.03
C ARG A 256 11.70 -19.37 10.98
N ILE A 257 12.92 -19.38 10.46
CA ILE A 257 13.35 -18.42 9.44
C ILE A 257 12.88 -18.91 8.08
N HIS A 258 12.21 -18.03 7.34
CA HIS A 258 11.72 -18.30 5.99
C HIS A 258 12.18 -17.17 5.04
N PRO A 259 12.55 -17.48 3.79
CA PRO A 259 12.78 -16.45 2.78
C PRO A 259 11.54 -15.53 2.59
N PRO A 260 11.71 -14.32 2.04
CA PRO A 260 10.57 -13.49 1.67
C PRO A 260 9.59 -14.23 0.77
N LEU A 261 8.31 -14.00 0.96
CA LEU A 261 7.24 -14.59 0.16
C LEU A 261 6.82 -13.65 -0.97
N ALA A 262 6.35 -14.21 -2.08
CA ALA A 262 5.57 -13.47 -3.06
C ALA A 262 4.23 -13.02 -2.43
N TYR A 263 3.63 -11.96 -2.94
CA TYR A 263 2.45 -11.35 -2.32
C TYR A 263 1.26 -12.33 -2.14
N PRO A 264 0.88 -13.17 -3.14
CA PRO A 264 -0.16 -14.18 -2.93
C PRO A 264 0.16 -15.18 -1.82
N ASP A 265 1.43 -15.61 -1.73
CA ASP A 265 1.90 -16.56 -0.72
C ASP A 265 1.94 -15.92 0.68
N LEU A 266 2.28 -14.63 0.75
CA LEU A 266 2.21 -13.84 1.98
C LEU A 266 0.76 -13.77 2.49
N ILE A 267 -0.20 -13.47 1.62
CA ILE A 267 -1.62 -13.40 1.98
C ILE A 267 -2.16 -14.79 2.37
N ALA A 268 -1.81 -15.85 1.64
CA ALA A 268 -2.17 -17.21 2.02
C ALA A 268 -1.62 -17.58 3.41
N SER A 269 -0.34 -17.26 3.67
CA SER A 269 0.27 -17.50 4.98
C SER A 269 -0.36 -16.65 6.09
N ALA A 270 -0.71 -15.39 5.80
CA ALA A 270 -1.37 -14.50 6.75
C ALA A 270 -2.77 -14.99 7.12
N LEU A 271 -3.56 -15.45 6.15
CA LEU A 271 -4.92 -16.00 6.39
C LEU A 271 -4.94 -17.19 7.35
N HIS A 272 -3.88 -17.98 7.34
CA HIS A 272 -3.74 -19.18 8.18
C HIS A 272 -2.87 -18.95 9.42
N ALA A 273 -2.48 -17.69 9.70
CA ALA A 273 -1.71 -17.35 10.88
C ALA A 273 -2.62 -17.12 12.10
N ARG A 274 -2.13 -17.45 13.29
CA ARG A 274 -2.73 -17.09 14.58
C ARG A 274 -2.66 -15.58 14.83
N GLY A 275 -1.62 -14.93 14.31
CA GLY A 275 -1.41 -13.50 14.43
C GLY A 275 -0.27 -13.03 13.52
N ILE A 276 -0.12 -11.72 13.40
CA ILE A 276 0.94 -11.07 12.62
C ILE A 276 1.74 -10.17 13.55
N VAL A 277 3.08 -10.25 13.48
CA VAL A 277 3.99 -9.31 14.15
C VAL A 277 4.76 -8.54 13.09
N THR A 278 4.64 -7.22 13.05
CA THR A 278 5.26 -6.46 11.95
C THR A 278 5.63 -5.04 12.31
N ASP A 279 6.58 -4.48 11.58
CA ASP A 279 6.84 -3.04 11.54
C ASP A 279 6.40 -2.39 10.20
N SER A 280 5.80 -3.18 9.31
CA SER A 280 5.30 -2.73 8.02
C SER A 280 3.98 -1.96 8.13
N GLY A 281 3.93 -0.74 7.59
CA GLY A 281 2.68 0.04 7.51
C GLY A 281 1.59 -0.67 6.69
N GLY A 282 1.95 -1.26 5.54
CA GLY A 282 0.99 -1.98 4.69
C GLY A 282 0.41 -3.22 5.37
N LEU A 283 1.28 -4.06 5.95
CA LEU A 283 0.86 -5.33 6.53
C LEU A 283 -0.05 -5.17 7.76
N GLN A 284 0.04 -4.07 8.52
CA GLN A 284 -0.88 -3.74 9.61
C GLN A 284 -2.33 -3.63 9.10
N LYS A 285 -2.53 -2.86 8.03
CA LYS A 285 -3.83 -2.68 7.41
C LYS A 285 -4.32 -3.98 6.77
N GLU A 286 -3.43 -4.70 6.09
CA GLU A 286 -3.75 -6.00 5.49
C GLU A 286 -4.18 -7.03 6.54
N ALA A 287 -3.48 -7.12 7.67
CA ALA A 287 -3.85 -7.97 8.80
C ALA A 287 -5.28 -7.67 9.29
N PHE A 288 -5.61 -6.39 9.50
CA PHE A 288 -6.96 -5.97 9.88
C PHE A 288 -8.02 -6.38 8.84
N LEU A 289 -7.75 -6.15 7.56
CA LEU A 289 -8.67 -6.51 6.46
C LEU A 289 -8.86 -8.02 6.32
N LEU A 290 -7.83 -8.80 6.63
CA LEU A 290 -7.86 -10.27 6.68
C LEU A 290 -8.48 -10.81 7.98
N ARG A 291 -8.79 -9.94 8.96
CA ARG A 291 -9.24 -10.34 10.30
C ARG A 291 -8.23 -11.21 11.04
N VAL A 292 -6.96 -10.85 10.95
CA VAL A 292 -5.87 -11.49 11.68
C VAL A 292 -5.29 -10.49 12.69
N PRO A 293 -5.21 -10.82 14.00
CA PRO A 293 -4.67 -9.91 14.99
C PRO A 293 -3.24 -9.48 14.65
N CYS A 294 -2.97 -8.17 14.75
CA CYS A 294 -1.67 -7.60 14.46
C CYS A 294 -1.00 -7.04 15.73
N THR A 295 0.28 -7.31 15.88
CA THR A 295 1.18 -6.67 16.85
C THR A 295 2.21 -5.88 16.09
N THR A 296 2.20 -4.58 16.26
CA THR A 296 3.04 -3.66 15.50
C THR A 296 4.20 -3.14 16.34
N VAL A 297 5.42 -3.41 15.90
CA VAL A 297 6.66 -3.00 16.60
C VAL A 297 7.02 -1.57 16.17
N ARG A 298 6.21 -0.62 16.64
CA ARG A 298 6.33 0.83 16.34
C ARG A 298 5.69 1.66 17.45
N PRO A 299 6.18 2.90 17.72
CA PRO A 299 5.56 3.81 18.68
C PRO A 299 4.27 4.45 18.15
N GLN A 300 4.03 4.44 16.84
CA GLN A 300 2.87 5.07 16.20
C GLN A 300 2.46 4.35 14.91
N THR A 301 1.22 4.57 14.49
CA THR A 301 0.70 4.06 13.21
C THR A 301 -0.14 5.11 12.51
N GLU A 302 -0.13 5.06 11.19
CA GLU A 302 -1.04 5.79 10.30
C GLU A 302 -2.46 5.17 10.25
N TRP A 303 -2.62 3.94 10.75
CA TRP A 303 -3.86 3.16 10.70
C TRP A 303 -4.53 3.09 12.07
N VAL A 304 -4.91 4.26 12.60
CA VAL A 304 -5.45 4.40 13.96
C VAL A 304 -6.71 3.57 14.17
N GLU A 305 -7.54 3.39 13.15
CA GLU A 305 -8.76 2.61 13.19
C GLU A 305 -8.49 1.14 13.55
N THR A 306 -7.36 0.58 13.11
CA THR A 306 -6.98 -0.80 13.43
C THR A 306 -6.70 -0.99 14.91
N VAL A 307 -6.18 0.06 15.57
CA VAL A 307 -5.89 0.08 17.01
C VAL A 307 -7.18 0.32 17.81
N GLU A 308 -7.98 1.31 17.43
CA GLU A 308 -9.25 1.65 18.08
C GLU A 308 -10.23 0.47 18.08
N LEU A 309 -10.22 -0.33 17.01
CA LEU A 309 -11.03 -1.55 16.86
C LEU A 309 -10.39 -2.79 17.52
N GLY A 310 -9.23 -2.65 18.18
CA GLY A 310 -8.56 -3.70 18.93
C GLY A 310 -7.84 -4.77 18.09
N TRP A 311 -7.83 -4.64 16.77
CA TRP A 311 -7.18 -5.61 15.86
C TRP A 311 -5.67 -5.41 15.73
N ASN A 312 -5.17 -4.23 16.11
CA ASN A 312 -3.75 -3.93 16.12
C ASN A 312 -3.34 -3.38 17.50
N VAL A 313 -2.16 -3.79 17.97
CA VAL A 313 -1.55 -3.30 19.21
C VAL A 313 -0.15 -2.81 18.89
N LEU A 314 0.15 -1.56 19.29
CA LEU A 314 1.49 -0.98 19.15
C LEU A 314 2.32 -1.35 20.36
N VAL A 315 3.52 -1.86 20.14
CA VAL A 315 4.44 -2.26 21.22
C VAL A 315 5.87 -1.83 20.94
N GLU A 316 6.62 -1.60 22.00
CA GLU A 316 8.08 -1.56 21.95
C GLU A 316 8.65 -2.99 22.10
N PRO A 317 9.92 -3.23 21.68
CA PRO A 317 10.59 -4.49 21.94
C PRO A 317 10.62 -4.83 23.44
N GLY A 318 10.61 -6.11 23.75
CA GLY A 318 10.65 -6.60 25.14
C GLY A 318 9.50 -7.55 25.48
N PRO A 319 9.24 -7.81 26.77
CA PRO A 319 8.21 -8.76 27.22
C PRO A 319 6.80 -8.44 26.74
N GLU A 320 6.50 -7.16 26.53
CA GLU A 320 5.18 -6.69 26.04
C GLU A 320 4.92 -7.17 24.61
N LEU A 321 5.96 -7.29 23.78
CA LEU A 321 5.81 -7.79 22.40
C LEU A 321 5.34 -9.26 22.43
N ALA A 322 5.99 -10.12 23.21
CA ALA A 322 5.62 -11.53 23.29
C ALA A 322 4.18 -11.70 23.85
N ALA A 323 3.84 -10.95 24.88
CA ALA A 323 2.49 -10.96 25.46
C ALA A 323 1.42 -10.48 24.46
N ALA A 324 1.69 -9.40 23.72
CA ALA A 324 0.79 -8.87 22.70
C ALA A 324 0.61 -9.85 21.52
N ALA A 325 1.68 -10.52 21.10
CA ALA A 325 1.63 -11.52 20.03
C ALA A 325 0.84 -12.78 20.42
N SER A 326 0.79 -13.09 21.71
CA SER A 326 0.05 -14.24 22.27
C SER A 326 -1.37 -13.92 22.74
N ARG A 327 -1.84 -12.66 22.55
CA ARG A 327 -3.15 -12.24 23.02
C ARG A 327 -4.29 -13.02 22.35
N PRO A 328 -5.47 -13.15 23.00
CA PRO A 328 -6.66 -13.72 22.37
C PRO A 328 -7.10 -12.85 21.16
N TRP A 329 -7.83 -13.47 20.25
CA TRP A 329 -8.42 -12.76 19.13
C TRP A 329 -9.41 -11.71 19.63
N PRO A 330 -9.41 -10.50 19.04
CA PRO A 330 -10.40 -9.48 19.35
C PRO A 330 -11.79 -9.91 18.87
N SER A 331 -12.82 -9.28 19.45
CA SER A 331 -14.18 -9.43 18.94
C SER A 331 -14.32 -8.77 17.56
N GLU A 332 -15.21 -9.33 16.72
CA GLU A 332 -15.54 -8.68 15.45
C GLU A 332 -16.08 -7.26 15.72
N PRO A 333 -15.66 -6.27 14.92
CA PRO A 333 -16.17 -4.92 15.04
C PRO A 333 -17.65 -4.87 14.63
N GLU A 334 -18.37 -3.88 15.16
CA GLU A 334 -19.72 -3.60 14.68
C GLU A 334 -19.71 -3.33 13.17
N GLU A 335 -20.78 -3.75 12.46
CA GLU A 335 -20.88 -3.64 11.00
C GLU A 335 -20.59 -2.22 10.48
N ALA A 336 -21.07 -1.20 11.19
CA ALA A 336 -20.85 0.21 10.85
C ALA A 336 -19.36 0.63 10.87
N LEU A 337 -18.52 -0.09 11.61
CA LEU A 337 -17.09 0.18 11.80
C LEU A 337 -16.20 -0.87 11.13
N ALA A 338 -16.79 -1.93 10.59
CA ALA A 338 -16.07 -3.08 10.07
C ALA A 338 -15.23 -2.76 8.81
N HIS A 339 -15.58 -1.71 8.07
CA HIS A 339 -15.00 -1.41 6.77
C HIS A 339 -14.46 0.03 6.64
N PRO A 340 -13.55 0.48 7.53
CA PRO A 340 -13.04 1.87 7.49
C PRO A 340 -12.28 2.19 6.19
N TYR A 341 -11.74 1.17 5.51
CA TYR A 341 -11.00 1.27 4.24
C TYR A 341 -11.82 0.86 3.01
N GLY A 342 -13.13 0.64 3.18
CA GLY A 342 -14.02 0.19 2.11
C GLY A 342 -14.23 -1.33 2.08
N ASP A 343 -15.06 -1.77 1.14
CA ASP A 343 -15.59 -3.13 1.01
C ASP A 343 -15.04 -3.90 -0.21
N GLY A 344 -13.93 -3.44 -0.81
CA GLY A 344 -13.32 -4.07 -1.99
C GLY A 344 -13.97 -3.68 -3.32
N ARG A 345 -14.72 -2.56 -3.35
CA ARG A 345 -15.37 -2.04 -4.57
C ARG A 345 -15.00 -0.59 -4.84
N ALA A 346 -13.85 -0.15 -4.38
CA ALA A 346 -13.38 1.23 -4.56
C ALA A 346 -13.17 1.55 -6.05
N ALA A 347 -12.54 0.66 -6.81
CA ALA A 347 -12.30 0.85 -8.23
C ALA A 347 -13.60 0.99 -9.06
N GLU A 348 -14.64 0.21 -8.73
CA GLU A 348 -15.96 0.35 -9.36
C GLU A 348 -16.57 1.73 -9.06
N ARG A 349 -16.43 2.22 -7.82
CA ARG A 349 -16.89 3.57 -7.44
C ARG A 349 -16.12 4.65 -8.18
N VAL A 350 -14.79 4.50 -8.32
CA VAL A 350 -13.95 5.40 -9.12
C VAL A 350 -14.49 5.50 -10.55
N ALA A 351 -14.67 4.37 -11.24
CA ALA A 351 -15.17 4.36 -12.62
C ALA A 351 -16.55 5.02 -12.74
N ARG A 352 -17.47 4.73 -11.81
CA ARG A 352 -18.80 5.32 -11.76
C ARG A 352 -18.75 6.83 -11.54
N VAL A 353 -18.00 7.32 -10.56
CA VAL A 353 -17.90 8.75 -10.23
C VAL A 353 -17.30 9.54 -11.39
N LEU A 354 -16.28 9.00 -12.08
CA LEU A 354 -15.72 9.61 -13.29
C LEU A 354 -16.76 9.70 -14.40
N ALA A 355 -17.58 8.66 -14.59
CA ALA A 355 -18.64 8.65 -15.60
C ALA A 355 -19.77 9.67 -15.29
N GLU A 356 -20.18 9.78 -14.02
CA GLU A 356 -21.23 10.69 -13.55
C GLU A 356 -20.80 12.16 -13.59
N ARG A 357 -19.51 12.44 -13.46
CA ARG A 357 -18.92 13.78 -13.42
C ARG A 357 -18.12 14.11 -14.69
N ALA A 358 -18.33 13.37 -15.78
CA ALA A 358 -17.70 13.70 -17.06
C ALA A 358 -18.02 15.15 -17.46
N PRO A 359 -17.00 15.94 -17.91
CA PRO A 359 -17.16 17.34 -18.27
C PRO A 359 -18.08 17.56 -19.48
#